data_1fae9af8362b3d15a2d45c93e1b909c6
#
_entry.id   1fae9af8362b3d15a2d45c93e1b909c6
#
_cell.length_a   1.000
_cell.length_b   1.000
_cell.length_c   1.000
_cell.angle_alpha   90.00
_cell.angle_beta   90.00
_cell.angle_gamma   90.00
#
_symmetry.space_group_name_H-M   'P 1'
#
loop_
_entity.id
_entity.type
_entity.pdbx_description
1 polymer ?
#
loop_
_entity_poly.entity_id
_entity_poly.type
_entity_poly.pdbx_seq_one_letter_code
_entity_poly.pdbx_strand_id
1 'polypeptide(L)'
;MKKSFIILISIPVCLFSQSNNIDLLDHWYIEGLPFTNDGESVFNDVWGLEIKNDKYAIIGSTMGTHILRIEDNKFEEIDFVEGKYAGNQAIHRDFHDYNGYLYSICDENASSLQIMDLSYLPDSVHLVYDSDSLIVRCHNIFIDTANAKL
;
A
#
# COMPACT_ATOMS: atom_id res chain seq x y z
N MET A 1 -19.70 25.01 63.95
CA MET A 1 -18.75 24.37 63.04
C MET A 1 -19.25 24.54 61.59
N LYS A 2 -18.60 25.41 60.78
CA LYS A 2 -18.96 25.61 59.39
C LYS A 2 -18.19 24.56 58.57
N LYS A 3 -18.89 23.67 57.90
CA LYS A 3 -18.30 22.70 56.95
C LYS A 3 -18.08 23.39 55.60
N SER A 4 -16.81 23.66 55.25
CA SER A 4 -16.47 24.12 53.89
C SER A 4 -16.44 22.94 52.96
N PHE A 5 -17.22 23.02 51.86
CA PHE A 5 -17.24 22.04 50.81
C PHE A 5 -16.31 22.55 49.68
N ILE A 6 -15.25 21.81 49.39
CA ILE A 6 -14.34 22.09 48.28
C ILE A 6 -14.83 21.31 47.07
N ILE A 7 -15.33 22.01 46.05
CA ILE A 7 -15.67 21.40 44.77
C ILE A 7 -14.41 21.37 43.93
N LEU A 8 -13.91 20.17 43.66
CA LEU A 8 -12.80 19.94 42.73
C LEU A 8 -13.39 19.90 41.29
N ILE A 9 -13.18 20.95 40.52
CA ILE A 9 -13.56 20.99 39.12
C ILE A 9 -12.39 20.38 38.33
N SER A 10 -12.55 19.16 37.82
CA SER A 10 -11.63 18.57 36.83
C SER A 10 -11.93 19.17 35.47
N ILE A 11 -11.01 19.99 34.97
CA ILE A 11 -11.05 20.46 33.57
C ILE A 11 -10.44 19.36 32.71
N PRO A 12 -11.15 18.80 31.73
CA PRO A 12 -10.56 17.85 30.79
C PRO A 12 -9.55 18.62 29.94
N VAL A 13 -8.26 18.31 30.09
CA VAL A 13 -7.22 18.79 29.18
C VAL A 13 -7.31 17.94 27.93
N CYS A 14 -7.91 18.48 26.86
CA CYS A 14 -7.78 17.91 25.52
C CYS A 14 -6.35 18.10 25.04
N LEU A 15 -5.57 17.04 25.05
CA LEU A 15 -4.26 17.01 24.43
C LEU A 15 -4.48 16.93 22.90
N PHE A 16 -4.34 18.06 22.22
CA PHE A 16 -4.20 18.07 20.78
C PHE A 16 -2.78 17.63 20.44
N SER A 17 -2.64 16.46 19.84
CA SER A 17 -1.38 16.06 19.22
C SER A 17 -1.15 16.95 18.00
N GLN A 18 -0.14 17.81 18.04
CA GLN A 18 0.33 18.52 16.86
C GLN A 18 1.49 17.72 16.27
N SER A 19 1.32 17.27 15.03
CA SER A 19 2.44 16.78 14.25
C SER A 19 3.24 17.99 13.73
N ASN A 20 4.43 18.19 14.29
CA ASN A 20 5.35 19.18 13.75
C ASN A 20 6.17 18.53 12.63
N ASN A 21 6.26 19.16 11.49
CA ASN A 21 7.03 18.78 10.29
C ASN A 21 6.44 17.60 9.45
N ILE A 22 5.16 17.29 9.61
CA ILE A 22 4.45 16.34 8.75
C ILE A 22 3.13 16.96 8.35
N ASP A 23 2.93 17.14 7.04
CA ASP A 23 1.70 17.63 6.46
C ASP A 23 1.02 16.50 5.67
N LEU A 24 -0.30 16.32 5.87
CA LEU A 24 -1.08 15.44 5.02
C LEU A 24 -1.27 16.14 3.67
N LEU A 25 -0.68 15.57 2.62
CA LEU A 25 -0.75 16.14 1.28
C LEU A 25 -2.06 15.76 0.57
N ASP A 26 -2.40 14.48 0.63
CA ASP A 26 -3.62 13.95 0.01
C ASP A 26 -4.06 12.65 0.69
N HIS A 27 -5.25 12.20 0.33
CA HIS A 27 -5.81 10.91 0.75
C HIS A 27 -6.52 10.26 -0.45
N TRP A 28 -6.07 9.08 -0.85
CA TRP A 28 -6.68 8.29 -1.89
C TRP A 28 -7.48 7.11 -1.32
N TYR A 29 -8.63 6.84 -1.90
CA TYR A 29 -9.52 5.76 -1.48
C TYR A 29 -10.40 5.30 -2.64
N ILE A 30 -10.69 4.00 -2.71
CA ILE A 30 -11.69 3.40 -3.62
C ILE A 30 -12.83 2.80 -2.79
N GLU A 31 -14.06 3.19 -3.13
CA GLU A 31 -15.24 2.60 -2.54
C GLU A 31 -15.54 1.21 -3.12
N GLY A 32 -16.11 0.33 -2.30
CA GLY A 32 -16.62 -0.97 -2.73
C GLY A 32 -15.60 -2.10 -2.81
N LEU A 33 -14.34 -1.86 -2.45
CA LEU A 33 -13.39 -2.96 -2.27
C LEU A 33 -13.85 -3.88 -1.14
N PRO A 34 -13.72 -5.21 -1.29
CA PRO A 34 -14.05 -6.14 -0.22
C PRO A 34 -13.12 -5.94 0.98
N PHE A 35 -13.68 -5.82 2.16
CA PHE A 35 -12.90 -5.88 3.39
C PHE A 35 -12.28 -7.26 3.58
N THR A 36 -11.16 -7.31 4.28
CA THR A 36 -10.60 -8.57 4.78
C THR A 36 -11.62 -9.31 5.63
N ASN A 37 -11.46 -10.63 5.79
CA ASN A 37 -12.43 -11.45 6.54
C ASN A 37 -12.64 -11.02 8.00
N ASP A 38 -11.63 -10.41 8.60
CA ASP A 38 -11.72 -9.80 9.93
C ASP A 38 -12.41 -8.43 9.92
N GLY A 39 -12.67 -7.87 8.71
CA GLY A 39 -13.34 -6.58 8.52
C GLY A 39 -12.47 -5.37 8.85
N GLU A 40 -11.16 -5.56 8.99
CA GLU A 40 -10.26 -4.52 9.49
C GLU A 40 -9.71 -3.62 8.39
N SER A 41 -9.43 -4.16 7.20
CA SER A 41 -8.80 -3.38 6.13
C SER A 41 -9.28 -3.75 4.73
N VAL A 42 -9.00 -2.87 3.77
CA VAL A 42 -9.12 -3.11 2.33
C VAL A 42 -7.78 -2.92 1.63
N PHE A 43 -6.87 -2.17 2.25
CA PHE A 43 -5.53 -1.90 1.76
C PHE A 43 -4.49 -2.55 2.66
N ASN A 44 -3.35 -2.86 2.10
CA ASN A 44 -2.22 -3.42 2.80
C ASN A 44 -0.94 -2.63 2.48
N ASP A 45 0.12 -3.27 2.01
CA ASP A 45 1.41 -2.61 1.85
C ASP A 45 1.43 -1.44 0.86
N VAL A 46 2.43 -0.56 1.01
CA VAL A 46 2.69 0.57 0.13
C VAL A 46 4.18 0.63 -0.22
N TRP A 47 4.48 0.81 -1.51
CA TRP A 47 5.83 0.99 -2.03
C TRP A 47 5.96 2.31 -2.77
N GLY A 48 7.02 3.07 -2.51
CA GLY A 48 7.32 4.33 -3.21
C GLY A 48 8.43 4.14 -4.24
N LEU A 49 8.23 4.65 -5.45
CA LEU A 49 9.26 4.64 -6.49
C LEU A 49 9.30 5.93 -7.29
N GLU A 50 10.42 6.16 -7.98
CA GLU A 50 10.61 7.31 -8.87
C GLU A 50 11.10 6.81 -10.23
N ILE A 51 10.36 7.15 -11.30
CA ILE A 51 10.69 6.81 -12.68
C ILE A 51 10.68 8.08 -13.52
N LYS A 52 11.81 8.39 -14.19
CA LYS A 52 11.95 9.57 -15.07
C LYS A 52 11.59 10.90 -14.39
N ASN A 53 11.87 11.04 -13.09
CA ASN A 53 11.53 12.15 -12.19
C ASN A 53 10.05 12.25 -11.79
N ASP A 54 9.18 11.38 -12.26
CA ASP A 54 7.82 11.25 -11.74
C ASP A 54 7.81 10.32 -10.52
N LYS A 55 6.98 10.65 -9.54
CA LYS A 55 6.84 9.90 -8.30
C LYS A 55 5.58 9.06 -8.34
N TYR A 56 5.69 7.84 -7.82
CA TYR A 56 4.58 6.90 -7.78
C TYR A 56 4.46 6.27 -6.39
N ALA A 57 3.23 5.97 -6.00
CA ALA A 57 2.92 5.09 -4.89
C ALA A 57 2.25 3.83 -5.44
N ILE A 58 2.77 2.68 -5.06
CA ILE A 58 2.18 1.38 -5.34
C ILE A 58 1.44 0.95 -4.10
N ILE A 59 0.17 0.63 -4.20
CA ILE A 59 -0.67 0.26 -3.06
C ILE A 59 -1.27 -1.11 -3.30
N GLY A 60 -1.11 -1.99 -2.32
CA GLY A 60 -1.79 -3.27 -2.28
C GLY A 60 -3.22 -3.12 -1.77
N SER A 61 -4.14 -3.86 -2.38
CA SER A 61 -5.49 -4.04 -1.86
C SER A 61 -5.88 -5.51 -1.83
N THR A 62 -7.04 -5.80 -1.27
CA THR A 62 -7.65 -7.14 -1.32
C THR A 62 -7.84 -7.63 -2.76
N MET A 63 -7.90 -6.74 -3.75
CA MET A 63 -8.13 -7.09 -5.15
C MET A 63 -6.86 -7.15 -6.00
N GLY A 64 -5.82 -6.40 -5.65
CA GLY A 64 -4.61 -6.36 -6.47
C GLY A 64 -3.68 -5.20 -6.13
N THR A 65 -2.96 -4.75 -7.15
CA THR A 65 -1.94 -3.72 -7.10
C THR A 65 -2.44 -2.47 -7.81
N HIS A 66 -2.50 -1.36 -7.11
CA HIS A 66 -2.86 -0.04 -7.62
C HIS A 66 -1.60 0.78 -7.86
N ILE A 67 -1.52 1.43 -9.00
CA ILE A 67 -0.41 2.28 -9.40
C ILE A 67 -0.89 3.73 -9.40
N LEU A 68 -0.40 4.53 -8.48
CA LEU A 68 -0.76 5.92 -8.31
C LEU A 68 0.39 6.83 -8.71
N ARG A 69 0.14 7.81 -9.58
CA ARG A 69 1.05 8.93 -9.81
C ARG A 69 0.85 9.99 -8.74
N ILE A 70 1.95 10.62 -8.32
CA ILE A 70 1.93 11.73 -7.38
C ILE A 70 2.31 13.00 -8.15
N GLU A 71 1.33 13.84 -8.43
CA GLU A 71 1.52 15.11 -9.12
C GLU A 71 0.83 16.23 -8.34
N ASP A 72 1.50 17.37 -8.16
CA ASP A 72 1.00 18.53 -7.41
C ASP A 72 0.44 18.18 -6.02
N ASN A 73 1.09 17.23 -5.33
CA ASN A 73 0.68 16.68 -4.03
C ASN A 73 -0.70 15.99 -4.07
N LYS A 74 -1.09 15.44 -5.22
CA LYS A 74 -2.30 14.66 -5.42
C LYS A 74 -1.98 13.27 -5.91
N PHE A 75 -2.80 12.30 -5.50
CA PHE A 75 -2.77 10.94 -6.01
C PHE A 75 -3.73 10.79 -7.18
N GLU A 76 -3.23 10.28 -8.27
CA GLU A 76 -4.02 9.87 -9.43
C GLU A 76 -3.75 8.39 -9.71
N GLU A 77 -4.78 7.56 -9.67
CA GLU A 77 -4.65 6.17 -10.07
C GLU A 77 -4.54 6.11 -11.60
N ILE A 78 -3.42 5.60 -12.08
CA ILE A 78 -3.13 5.48 -13.51
C ILE A 78 -3.32 4.06 -14.03
N ASP A 79 -3.20 3.05 -13.15
CA ASP A 79 -3.42 1.66 -13.56
C ASP A 79 -3.74 0.78 -12.35
N PHE A 80 -4.34 -0.38 -12.65
CA PHE A 80 -4.64 -1.43 -11.69
C PHE A 80 -4.33 -2.80 -12.28
N VAL A 81 -3.58 -3.61 -11.54
CA VAL A 81 -3.28 -4.99 -11.88
C VAL A 81 -3.96 -5.92 -10.88
N GLU A 82 -4.91 -6.72 -11.36
CA GLU A 82 -5.58 -7.70 -10.51
C GLU A 82 -4.60 -8.74 -9.96
N GLY A 83 -4.69 -9.03 -8.67
CA GLY A 83 -3.87 -10.06 -8.05
C GLY A 83 -4.28 -11.45 -8.54
N LYS A 84 -3.30 -12.38 -8.70
CA LYS A 84 -3.60 -13.80 -9.00
C LYS A 84 -4.64 -14.36 -8.04
N TYR A 85 -4.53 -14.03 -6.78
CA TYR A 85 -5.59 -14.18 -5.80
C TYR A 85 -6.14 -12.81 -5.42
N ALA A 86 -7.46 -12.64 -5.58
CA ALA A 86 -8.19 -11.44 -5.24
C ALA A 86 -9.42 -11.77 -4.37
N GLY A 87 -9.72 -10.90 -3.42
CA GLY A 87 -10.86 -11.06 -2.52
C GLY A 87 -10.51 -10.88 -1.05
N ASN A 88 -11.50 -11.12 -0.20
CA ASN A 88 -11.47 -10.83 1.24
C ASN A 88 -10.45 -11.63 2.08
N GLN A 89 -9.76 -12.59 1.49
CA GLN A 89 -8.67 -13.32 2.14
C GLN A 89 -7.29 -12.84 1.69
N ALA A 90 -7.18 -11.91 0.75
CA ALA A 90 -5.91 -11.31 0.35
C ALA A 90 -5.55 -10.18 1.34
N ILE A 91 -4.86 -10.54 2.43
CA ILE A 91 -4.57 -9.65 3.54
C ILE A 91 -3.20 -8.99 3.36
N HIS A 92 -2.22 -9.73 2.85
CA HIS A 92 -0.84 -9.27 2.74
C HIS A 92 -0.36 -9.33 1.29
N ARG A 93 0.02 -8.16 0.76
CA ARG A 93 0.84 -8.03 -0.45
C ARG A 93 2.12 -7.33 -0.06
N ASP A 94 3.17 -7.55 -0.83
CA ASP A 94 4.43 -6.86 -0.67
C ASP A 94 5.06 -6.60 -2.04
N PHE A 95 5.87 -5.54 -2.13
CA PHE A 95 6.37 -5.01 -3.37
C PHE A 95 7.86 -4.70 -3.29
N HIS A 96 8.54 -4.85 -4.41
CA HIS A 96 9.87 -4.31 -4.61
C HIS A 96 10.09 -3.99 -6.08
N ASP A 97 10.78 -2.89 -6.40
CA ASP A 97 11.17 -2.58 -7.77
C ASP A 97 12.65 -2.88 -8.02
N TYR A 98 12.94 -3.29 -9.24
CA TYR A 98 14.30 -3.48 -9.70
C TYR A 98 14.37 -3.40 -11.23
N ASN A 99 15.36 -2.63 -11.72
CA ASN A 99 15.72 -2.53 -13.14
C ASN A 99 14.53 -2.27 -14.07
N GLY A 100 13.61 -1.38 -13.67
CA GLY A 100 12.44 -1.00 -14.47
C GLY A 100 11.26 -1.95 -14.36
N TYR A 101 11.28 -2.88 -13.43
CA TYR A 101 10.18 -3.80 -13.15
C TYR A 101 9.73 -3.69 -11.70
N LEU A 102 8.43 -3.82 -11.48
CA LEU A 102 7.81 -3.98 -10.17
C LEU A 102 7.51 -5.46 -9.95
N TYR A 103 7.91 -5.96 -8.81
CA TYR A 103 7.65 -7.33 -8.33
C TYR A 103 6.58 -7.25 -7.24
N SER A 104 5.55 -8.06 -7.36
CA SER A 104 4.44 -8.15 -6.41
C SER A 104 4.22 -9.59 -6.00
N ILE A 105 3.98 -9.80 -4.72
CA ILE A 105 3.63 -11.09 -4.12
C ILE A 105 2.39 -10.97 -3.25
N CYS A 106 1.82 -12.10 -2.87
CA CYS A 106 0.73 -12.21 -1.90
C CYS A 106 0.92 -13.46 -1.05
N ASP A 107 0.64 -13.37 0.25
CA ASP A 107 0.85 -14.47 1.21
C ASP A 107 -0.35 -15.43 1.29
N GLU A 108 -1.47 -15.10 0.69
CA GLU A 108 -2.69 -15.86 0.85
C GLU A 108 -3.04 -16.72 -0.37
N ASN A 109 -3.58 -17.92 -0.07
CA ASN A 109 -4.19 -18.86 -1.02
C ASN A 109 -3.28 -19.25 -2.19
N ALA A 110 -3.87 -19.54 -3.34
CA ALA A 110 -3.15 -19.86 -4.58
C ALA A 110 -2.79 -18.55 -5.29
N SER A 111 -1.76 -17.89 -4.79
CA SER A 111 -1.21 -16.67 -5.36
C SER A 111 -0.03 -16.97 -6.30
N SER A 112 0.74 -15.96 -6.64
CA SER A 112 1.88 -16.04 -7.55
C SER A 112 2.85 -14.89 -7.32
N LEU A 113 4.01 -14.97 -7.95
CA LEU A 113 4.84 -13.83 -8.26
C LEU A 113 4.29 -13.15 -9.50
N GLN A 114 3.96 -11.86 -9.41
CA GLN A 114 3.63 -11.01 -10.54
C GLN A 114 4.77 -10.02 -10.81
N ILE A 115 5.12 -9.81 -12.08
CA ILE A 115 6.14 -8.84 -12.50
C ILE A 115 5.52 -7.92 -13.55
N MET A 116 5.64 -6.62 -13.31
CA MET A 116 5.08 -5.56 -14.14
C MET A 116 6.20 -4.73 -14.74
N ASP A 117 6.18 -4.51 -16.04
CA ASP A 117 7.08 -3.60 -16.75
C ASP A 117 6.64 -2.15 -16.53
N LEU A 118 7.51 -1.34 -15.94
CA LEU A 118 7.29 0.06 -15.61
C LEU A 118 7.70 1.02 -16.74
N SER A 119 8.18 0.52 -17.88
CA SER A 119 8.65 1.36 -18.98
C SER A 119 7.55 2.17 -19.67
N TYR A 120 6.30 1.74 -19.50
CA TYR A 120 5.09 2.37 -20.06
C TYR A 120 4.56 3.53 -19.19
N LEU A 121 5.12 3.74 -18.00
CA LEU A 121 4.77 4.90 -17.18
C LEU A 121 5.10 6.22 -17.90
N PRO A 122 4.25 7.25 -17.83
CA PRO A 122 3.14 7.40 -16.89
C PRO A 122 1.78 6.87 -17.33
N ASP A 123 1.67 6.23 -18.49
CA ASP A 123 0.38 5.86 -19.07
C ASP A 123 -0.21 4.57 -18.47
N SER A 124 0.63 3.58 -18.18
CA SER A 124 0.22 2.26 -17.66
C SER A 124 1.41 1.46 -17.15
N VAL A 125 1.15 0.24 -16.65
CA VAL A 125 2.13 -0.83 -16.46
C VAL A 125 1.71 -2.07 -17.25
N HIS A 126 2.66 -2.94 -17.62
CA HIS A 126 2.33 -4.18 -18.31
C HIS A 126 2.71 -5.40 -17.48
N LEU A 127 1.75 -6.23 -17.14
CA LEU A 127 1.99 -7.52 -16.50
C LEU A 127 2.72 -8.45 -17.47
N VAL A 128 4.01 -8.70 -17.21
CA VAL A 128 4.89 -9.51 -18.06
C VAL A 128 5.12 -10.91 -17.53
N TYR A 129 4.82 -11.14 -16.26
CA TYR A 129 4.93 -12.45 -15.62
C TYR A 129 3.86 -12.58 -14.54
N ASP A 130 3.16 -13.71 -14.52
CA ASP A 130 2.22 -14.11 -13.48
C ASP A 130 2.25 -15.63 -13.37
N SER A 131 3.02 -16.14 -12.42
CA SER A 131 3.17 -17.59 -12.27
C SER A 131 3.50 -17.97 -10.83
N ASP A 132 2.98 -19.13 -10.44
CA ASP A 132 3.24 -19.81 -9.19
C ASP A 132 4.40 -20.83 -9.25
N SER A 133 5.07 -20.92 -10.42
CA SER A 133 6.13 -21.90 -10.64
C SER A 133 7.37 -21.69 -9.78
N LEU A 134 7.65 -20.44 -9.39
CA LEU A 134 8.78 -20.08 -8.53
C LEU A 134 8.33 -19.82 -7.08
N ILE A 135 7.25 -19.07 -6.92
CA ILE A 135 6.70 -18.67 -5.62
C ILE A 135 5.18 -18.78 -5.70
N VAL A 136 4.58 -19.63 -4.87
CA VAL A 136 3.12 -19.74 -4.76
C VAL A 136 2.58 -18.61 -3.88
N ARG A 137 3.23 -18.38 -2.74
CA ARG A 137 2.90 -17.33 -1.79
C ARG A 137 4.10 -16.98 -0.94
N CYS A 138 4.21 -15.71 -0.60
CA CYS A 138 5.29 -15.18 0.21
C CYS A 138 4.80 -13.95 0.96
N HIS A 139 5.26 -13.77 2.20
CA HIS A 139 4.85 -12.66 3.05
C HIS A 139 5.60 -11.37 2.73
N ASN A 140 6.90 -11.49 2.46
CA ASN A 140 7.75 -10.36 2.12
C ASN A 140 8.64 -10.69 0.93
N ILE A 141 8.98 -9.64 0.17
CA ILE A 141 9.90 -9.72 -0.96
C ILE A 141 11.08 -8.76 -0.72
N PHE A 142 12.27 -9.23 -1.00
CA PHE A 142 13.47 -8.40 -0.98
C PHE A 142 14.33 -8.71 -2.19
N ILE A 143 14.83 -7.68 -2.85
CA ILE A 143 15.73 -7.83 -3.97
C ILE A 143 17.10 -7.28 -3.58
N ASP A 144 18.12 -8.15 -3.58
CA ASP A 144 19.51 -7.73 -3.52
C ASP A 144 19.89 -7.11 -4.87
N THR A 145 19.71 -5.81 -4.98
CA THR A 145 19.93 -5.06 -6.21
C THR A 145 21.39 -5.07 -6.68
N ALA A 146 22.33 -5.27 -5.76
CA ALA A 146 23.75 -5.35 -6.08
C ALA A 146 24.13 -6.66 -6.81
N ASN A 147 23.43 -7.74 -6.50
CA ASN A 147 23.68 -9.07 -7.07
C ASN A 147 22.54 -9.57 -7.98
N ALA A 148 21.51 -8.76 -8.21
CA ALA A 148 20.32 -9.10 -8.98
C ALA A 148 19.68 -10.44 -8.52
N LYS A 149 19.44 -10.57 -7.22
CA LYS A 149 18.84 -11.76 -6.60
C LYS A 149 17.55 -11.41 -5.86
N LEU A 150 16.52 -12.16 -6.14
CA LEU A 150 15.24 -12.21 -5.46
C LEU A 150 15.26 -13.27 -4.37
#